data_8dc87183d4f0b277e86d12669120ca17
#
_entry.id   8dc87183d4f0b277e86d12669120ca17
#
_cell.length_a   1.000
_cell.length_b   1.000
_cell.length_c   1.000
_cell.angle_alpha   90.00
_cell.angle_beta   90.00
_cell.angle_gamma   90.00
#
_symmetry.space_group_name_H-M   'P 1'
#
loop_
_entity.id
_entity.type
_entity.pdbx_description
1 polymer ?
#
loop_
_entity_poly.entity_id
_entity_poly.type
_entity_poly.pdbx_seq_one_letter_code
_entity_poly.pdbx_strand_id
1 'polypeptide(L)'
;MTQEPHHRPVAKPIRNFAKHMRHTPTDAEAAMWQILRHRQLARFKFRRQVPFQNYILDFVCFEKRLVIEVDGGQHSTCINDERRDAALAAQGFRTVRYWNNDVLQNSSSVLEDIIAKLAGENE
;
A
#
# COMPACT_ATOMS: atom_id res chain seq x y z
N MET A 1 9.48 26.59 -6.03
CA MET A 1 9.10 26.23 -5.86
C MET A 1 8.65 26.24 -5.87
N THR A 2 8.86 26.02 -6.30
CA THR A 2 8.48 25.59 -6.33
C THR A 2 8.11 25.56 -6.76
N GLN A 3 8.32 25.34 -7.16
CA GLN A 3 7.96 25.01 -7.46
C GLN A 3 7.50 24.75 -7.67
N GLU A 4 7.64 24.53 -7.95
CA GLU A 4 7.15 24.00 -8.07
C GLU A 4 6.45 23.81 -8.04
N PRO A 5 6.30 24.00 -8.36
CA PRO A 5 5.57 23.49 -8.31
C PRO A 5 4.85 23.31 -8.65
N HIS A 6 4.61 22.78 -9.04
CA HIS A 6 4.00 22.36 -9.36
C HIS A 6 3.57 22.03 -10.11
N HIS A 7 3.56 21.60 -10.68
CA HIS A 7 3.23 21.17 -11.30
C HIS A 7 3.38 20.62 -11.71
N ARG A 8 3.44 20.71 -11.89
CA ARG A 8 3.99 20.09 -12.15
C ARG A 8 4.04 18.90 -12.09
N PRO A 9 4.30 18.44 -12.64
CA PRO A 9 4.29 17.15 -12.62
C PRO A 9 4.96 16.81 -11.51
N VAL A 10 4.64 16.74 -10.75
CA VAL A 10 5.13 16.42 -9.77
C VAL A 10 5.68 15.21 -9.64
N ALA A 11 5.65 14.45 -10.40
CA ALA A 11 6.12 13.19 -10.33
C ALA A 11 7.47 13.06 -9.78
N LYS A 12 8.38 14.00 -10.01
CA LYS A 12 9.71 13.81 -9.58
C LYS A 12 9.90 13.80 -8.08
N PRO A 13 9.35 14.71 -7.31
CA PRO A 13 9.50 14.65 -5.87
C PRO A 13 8.87 13.39 -5.29
N ILE A 14 7.74 12.98 -5.81
CA ILE A 14 7.09 11.78 -5.30
C ILE A 14 7.93 10.56 -5.60
N ARG A 15 8.50 10.52 -6.78
CA ARG A 15 9.31 9.40 -7.14
C ARG A 15 10.54 9.28 -6.25
N ASN A 16 11.16 10.39 -5.93
CA ASN A 16 12.32 10.38 -5.08
C ASN A 16 11.96 9.95 -3.67
N PHE A 17 10.82 10.38 -3.19
CA PHE A 17 10.36 10.01 -1.88
C PHE A 17 10.11 8.50 -1.81
N ALA A 18 9.47 7.93 -2.81
CA ALA A 18 9.21 6.51 -2.83
C ALA A 18 10.51 5.71 -2.86
N LYS A 19 11.48 6.18 -3.64
CA LYS A 19 12.73 5.50 -3.70
C LYS A 19 13.44 5.52 -2.36
N HIS A 20 13.40 6.64 -1.69
CA HIS A 20 14.02 6.77 -0.38
C HIS A 20 13.32 5.84 0.62
N MET A 21 12.01 5.80 0.60
CA MET A 21 11.27 5.00 1.56
C MET A 21 11.49 3.50 1.38
N ARG A 22 11.82 3.07 0.18
CA ARG A 22 12.07 1.66 -0.03
C ARG A 22 13.31 1.20 0.71
N HIS A 23 14.19 2.12 1.08
CA HIS A 23 15.42 1.72 1.74
C HIS A 23 15.27 1.66 3.24
N THR A 24 14.17 2.16 3.79
CA THR A 24 14.00 2.17 5.23
C THR A 24 12.57 1.80 5.60
N PRO A 25 12.16 0.57 5.33
CA PRO A 25 10.81 0.17 5.71
C PRO A 25 10.73 -0.02 7.21
N THR A 26 9.54 0.16 7.76
CA THR A 26 9.33 -0.14 9.16
C THR A 26 9.32 -1.65 9.35
N ASP A 27 9.36 -2.10 10.60
CA ASP A 27 9.32 -3.52 10.89
C ASP A 27 8.03 -4.15 10.38
N ALA A 28 6.93 -3.47 10.55
CA ALA A 28 5.65 -4.01 10.08
C ALA A 28 5.59 -4.05 8.56
N GLU A 29 6.17 -3.07 7.90
CA GLU A 29 6.21 -3.10 6.44
C GLU A 29 7.09 -4.23 5.94
N ALA A 30 8.22 -4.46 6.60
CA ALA A 30 9.08 -5.57 6.23
C ALA A 30 8.38 -6.90 6.45
N ALA A 31 7.65 -7.01 7.55
CA ALA A 31 6.90 -8.24 7.83
C ALA A 31 5.80 -8.45 6.80
N MET A 32 5.11 -7.38 6.41
CA MET A 32 4.08 -7.50 5.39
C MET A 32 4.69 -7.96 4.06
N TRP A 33 5.87 -7.43 3.72
CA TRP A 33 6.51 -7.85 2.49
C TRP A 33 6.80 -9.34 2.50
N GLN A 34 7.20 -9.90 3.65
CA GLN A 34 7.43 -11.32 3.77
C GLN A 34 6.12 -12.11 3.61
N ILE A 35 5.04 -11.59 4.16
CA ILE A 35 3.73 -12.21 4.00
C ILE A 35 3.36 -12.26 2.52
N LEU A 36 3.57 -11.15 1.81
CA LEU A 36 3.19 -11.06 0.41
C LEU A 36 4.07 -11.94 -0.49
N ARG A 37 5.23 -12.34 0.00
CA ARG A 37 6.10 -13.22 -0.75
C ARG A 37 5.90 -14.67 -0.39
N HIS A 38 4.93 -14.98 0.46
CA HIS A 38 4.64 -16.35 0.84
C HIS A 38 4.23 -17.12 -0.40
N ARG A 39 4.61 -18.40 -0.46
CA ARG A 39 4.36 -19.17 -1.66
C ARG A 39 2.90 -19.29 -2.03
N GLN A 40 1.99 -19.19 -1.07
CA GLN A 40 0.57 -19.23 -1.39
C GLN A 40 0.12 -18.00 -2.15
N LEU A 41 0.93 -16.95 -2.18
CA LEU A 41 0.63 -15.74 -2.93
C LEU A 41 1.58 -15.58 -4.11
N ALA A 42 2.36 -16.61 -4.41
CA ALA A 42 3.44 -16.46 -5.39
C ALA A 42 2.97 -16.10 -6.79
N ARG A 43 1.74 -16.45 -7.14
CA ARG A 43 1.28 -16.13 -8.47
C ARG A 43 0.81 -14.70 -8.61
N PHE A 44 0.74 -13.96 -7.50
CA PHE A 44 0.34 -12.57 -7.55
C PHE A 44 1.58 -11.70 -7.42
N LYS A 45 1.68 -10.65 -8.22
CA LYS A 45 2.82 -9.80 -8.15
C LYS A 45 2.50 -8.58 -7.37
N PHE A 46 3.20 -8.38 -6.27
CA PHE A 46 3.03 -7.18 -5.46
C PHE A 46 4.23 -6.27 -5.62
N ARG A 47 3.97 -4.98 -5.67
CA ARG A 47 5.04 -3.98 -5.70
C ARG A 47 4.91 -3.14 -4.46
N ARG A 48 6.02 -2.61 -3.97
CA ARG A 48 5.98 -1.80 -2.76
C ARG A 48 6.36 -0.37 -3.06
N GLN A 49 5.90 0.53 -2.23
CA GLN A 49 6.21 1.94 -2.29
C GLN A 49 5.91 2.49 -3.67
N VAL A 50 4.65 2.41 -4.06
CA VAL A 50 4.21 2.76 -5.39
C VAL A 50 3.64 4.17 -5.40
N PRO A 51 4.17 5.07 -6.21
CA PRO A 51 3.60 6.41 -6.28
C PRO A 51 2.24 6.40 -6.97
N PHE A 52 1.31 7.17 -6.44
CA PHE A 52 0.01 7.32 -7.03
C PHE A 52 -0.45 8.73 -6.75
N GLN A 53 -0.48 9.57 -7.77
CA GLN A 53 -0.79 10.98 -7.60
C GLN A 53 0.20 11.58 -6.59
N ASN A 54 -0.28 12.15 -5.51
CA ASN A 54 0.61 12.70 -4.51
C ASN A 54 0.82 11.76 -3.35
N TYR A 55 0.48 10.50 -3.51
CA TYR A 55 0.56 9.53 -2.43
C TYR A 55 1.59 8.47 -2.72
N ILE A 56 2.06 7.80 -1.68
CA ILE A 56 2.90 6.62 -1.82
C ILE A 56 2.12 5.47 -1.22
N LEU A 57 1.86 4.47 -2.02
CA LEU A 57 1.08 3.31 -1.57
C LEU A 57 2.05 2.24 -1.08
N ASP A 58 1.73 1.62 0.05
CA ASP A 58 2.65 0.66 0.62
C ASP A 58 2.86 -0.55 -0.27
N PHE A 59 1.79 -1.22 -0.67
CA PHE A 59 1.89 -2.40 -1.51
C PHE A 59 0.73 -2.44 -2.48
N VAL A 60 1.01 -2.82 -3.72
CA VAL A 60 -0.03 -2.85 -4.75
C VAL A 60 0.10 -4.09 -5.61
N CYS A 61 -1.02 -4.76 -5.84
CA CYS A 61 -1.10 -5.81 -6.83
C CYS A 61 -1.95 -5.25 -7.97
N PHE A 62 -1.29 -4.88 -9.06
CA PHE A 62 -2.01 -4.23 -10.14
C PHE A 62 -2.98 -5.18 -10.84
N GLU A 63 -2.59 -6.42 -10.94
CA GLU A 63 -3.44 -7.37 -11.60
C GLU A 63 -4.78 -7.52 -10.92
N LYS A 64 -4.80 -7.48 -9.60
CA LYS A 64 -6.03 -7.62 -8.84
C LYS A 64 -6.57 -6.28 -8.38
N ARG A 65 -5.89 -5.20 -8.71
CA ARG A 65 -6.27 -3.86 -8.32
C ARG A 65 -6.49 -3.77 -6.81
N LEU A 66 -5.56 -4.32 -6.08
CA LEU A 66 -5.62 -4.33 -4.63
C LEU A 66 -4.45 -3.54 -4.05
N VAL A 67 -4.76 -2.64 -3.14
CA VAL A 67 -3.78 -1.85 -2.43
C VAL A 67 -3.81 -2.30 -0.98
N ILE A 68 -2.64 -2.58 -0.41
CA ILE A 68 -2.55 -2.96 0.99
C ILE A 68 -1.74 -1.91 1.72
N GLU A 69 -2.29 -1.40 2.81
CA GLU A 69 -1.64 -0.39 3.61
C GLU A 69 -1.40 -0.94 5.01
N VAL A 70 -0.24 -0.64 5.56
CA VAL A 70 0.09 -1.04 6.92
C VAL A 70 0.02 0.21 7.77
N ASP A 71 -0.89 0.18 8.78
CA ASP A 71 -1.18 1.38 9.52
C ASP A 71 -0.60 1.32 10.92
N GLY A 72 0.16 2.30 11.28
CA GLY A 72 0.79 2.35 12.58
C GLY A 72 -0.08 2.93 13.67
N GLY A 73 -1.23 3.40 13.30
CA GLY A 73 -2.11 3.91 14.31
C GLY A 73 -1.90 5.33 14.66
N GLN A 74 -0.97 6.01 14.07
CA GLN A 74 -0.77 7.29 14.35
C GLN A 74 -1.07 8.14 13.27
N HIS A 75 -2.01 8.00 12.47
CA HIS A 75 -2.23 8.77 11.37
C HIS A 75 -2.93 9.89 11.64
N SER A 76 -2.72 10.80 10.98
CA SER A 76 -3.19 11.93 11.24
C SER A 76 -4.30 12.33 10.54
N THR A 77 -4.55 12.06 9.39
CA THR A 77 -5.61 12.67 8.75
C THR A 77 -6.44 11.71 8.07
N CYS A 78 -7.60 11.52 8.54
CA CYS A 78 -8.57 10.72 7.89
C CYS A 78 -9.02 11.33 6.59
N ILE A 79 -8.98 12.65 6.49
CA ILE A 79 -9.41 13.29 5.26
C ILE A 79 -8.51 12.92 4.10
N ASN A 80 -7.21 12.91 4.33
CA ASN A 80 -6.31 12.53 3.28
C ASN A 80 -6.49 11.06 2.89
N ASP A 81 -6.75 10.21 3.87
CA ASP A 81 -6.98 8.81 3.58
C ASP A 81 -8.24 8.62 2.76
N GLU A 82 -9.27 9.38 3.08
CA GLU A 82 -10.51 9.26 2.33
C GLU A 82 -10.35 9.73 0.91
N ARG A 83 -9.61 10.81 0.70
CA ARG A 83 -9.38 11.30 -0.64
C ARG A 83 -8.56 10.32 -1.46
N ARG A 84 -7.55 9.75 -0.84
CA ARG A 84 -6.74 8.77 -1.51
C ARG A 84 -7.54 7.55 -1.89
N ASP A 85 -8.36 7.05 -0.96
CA ASP A 85 -9.15 5.88 -1.21
C ASP A 85 -10.18 6.14 -2.30
N ALA A 86 -10.76 7.34 -2.33
CA ALA A 86 -11.72 7.68 -3.37
C ALA A 86 -11.03 7.73 -4.73
N ALA A 87 -9.82 8.30 -4.79
CA ALA A 87 -9.11 8.37 -6.04
C ALA A 87 -8.75 6.98 -6.54
N LEU A 88 -8.37 6.09 -5.62
CA LEU A 88 -8.05 4.73 -6.00
C LEU A 88 -9.29 3.97 -6.45
N ALA A 89 -10.40 4.18 -5.76
CA ALA A 89 -11.65 3.52 -6.14
C ALA A 89 -12.09 3.96 -7.53
N ALA A 90 -11.85 5.21 -7.85
CA ALA A 90 -12.21 5.71 -9.16
C ALA A 90 -11.42 5.01 -10.27
N GLN A 91 -10.25 4.47 -9.92
CA GLN A 91 -9.44 3.74 -10.86
C GLN A 91 -9.67 2.22 -10.74
N GLY A 92 -10.64 1.83 -9.96
CA GLY A 92 -10.97 0.42 -9.82
C GLY A 92 -10.18 -0.33 -8.78
N PHE A 93 -9.47 0.38 -7.91
CA PHE A 93 -8.67 -0.29 -6.89
C PHE A 93 -9.42 -0.37 -5.57
N ARG A 94 -9.19 -1.44 -4.81
CA ARG A 94 -9.68 -1.59 -3.46
C ARG A 94 -8.51 -1.39 -2.52
N THR A 95 -8.75 -0.79 -1.37
CA THR A 95 -7.71 -0.58 -0.38
C THR A 95 -8.06 -1.36 0.88
N VAL A 96 -7.09 -2.10 1.40
CA VAL A 96 -7.25 -2.87 2.61
C VAL A 96 -6.17 -2.45 3.57
N ARG A 97 -6.52 -2.24 4.82
CA ARG A 97 -5.55 -1.81 5.81
C ARG A 97 -5.39 -2.83 6.90
N TYR A 98 -4.17 -3.01 7.34
CA TYR A 98 -3.87 -3.89 8.45
C TYR A 98 -3.06 -3.11 9.47
N TRP A 99 -3.37 -3.31 10.76
CA TRP A 99 -2.64 -2.65 11.82
C TRP A 99 -1.26 -3.24 11.95
N ASN A 100 -0.29 -2.44 12.32
CA ASN A 100 1.06 -2.93 12.54
C ASN A 100 1.08 -4.12 13.47
N ASN A 101 0.35 -4.04 14.57
CA ASN A 101 0.36 -5.13 15.53
C ASN A 101 -0.15 -6.43 14.94
N ASP A 102 -1.16 -6.35 14.09
CA ASP A 102 -1.66 -7.57 13.47
C ASP A 102 -0.64 -8.16 12.53
N VAL A 103 0.04 -7.32 11.78
CA VAL A 103 1.03 -7.80 10.85
C VAL A 103 2.18 -8.47 11.62
N LEU A 104 2.58 -7.89 12.74
CA LEU A 104 3.70 -8.41 13.48
C LEU A 104 3.36 -9.60 14.35
N GLN A 105 2.15 -9.66 14.87
CA GLN A 105 1.79 -10.69 15.83
C GLN A 105 0.77 -11.69 15.34
N ASN A 106 0.03 -11.38 14.32
CA ASN A 106 -0.98 -12.26 13.80
C ASN A 106 -0.81 -12.46 12.31
N SER A 107 0.42 -12.71 11.88
CA SER A 107 0.72 -12.76 10.46
C SER A 107 -0.03 -13.86 9.73
N SER A 108 -0.30 -14.98 10.39
CA SER A 108 -1.06 -16.04 9.74
C SER A 108 -2.47 -15.61 9.41
N SER A 109 -3.10 -14.88 10.32
CA SER A 109 -4.44 -14.37 10.06
C SER A 109 -4.44 -13.35 8.95
N VAL A 110 -3.42 -12.51 8.92
CA VAL A 110 -3.30 -11.51 7.86
C VAL A 110 -3.13 -12.21 6.52
N LEU A 111 -2.28 -13.22 6.46
CA LEU A 111 -2.07 -13.98 5.23
C LEU A 111 -3.37 -14.58 4.74
N GLU A 112 -4.12 -15.20 5.64
CA GLU A 112 -5.38 -15.81 5.25
C GLU A 112 -6.38 -14.79 4.74
N ASP A 113 -6.41 -13.63 5.38
CA ASP A 113 -7.31 -12.58 4.95
C ASP A 113 -6.95 -12.08 3.55
N ILE A 114 -5.66 -11.92 3.28
CA ILE A 114 -5.22 -11.46 1.97
C ILE A 114 -5.55 -12.51 0.91
N ILE A 115 -5.34 -13.78 1.22
CA ILE A 115 -5.68 -14.84 0.29
C ILE A 115 -7.15 -14.79 -0.06
N ALA A 116 -8.00 -14.58 0.94
CA ALA A 116 -9.42 -14.52 0.70
C ALA A 116 -9.79 -13.34 -0.19
N LYS A 117 -9.15 -12.21 0.03
CA LYS A 117 -9.45 -11.04 -0.78
C LYS A 117 -8.98 -11.20 -2.21
N LEU A 118 -7.85 -11.88 -2.40
CA LEU A 118 -7.36 -12.11 -3.75
C LEU A 118 -8.19 -13.16 -4.47
N ALA A 119 -8.85 -13.99 -3.73
CA ALA A 119 -9.72 -14.98 -4.34
C ALA A 119 -11.05 -14.36 -4.77
N GLY A 120 -11.24 -13.12 -4.47
CA GLY A 120 -12.41 -12.43 -4.99
C GLY A 120 -13.64 -12.59 -4.21
N GLU A 121 -13.55 -13.09 -2.99
CA GLU A 121 -14.68 -13.30 -2.34
C GLU A 121 -15.26 -12.10 -1.80
N ASN A 122 -14.77 -11.00 -1.86
CA ASN A 122 -15.41 -9.91 -1.35
C ASN A 122 -15.66 -8.95 -2.37
N GLU A 123 -15.99 -9.31 -3.49
CA GLU A 123 -16.27 -8.45 -4.47
C GLU A 123 -17.44 -7.85 -4.36
#